data_2361fb9dbe29e607c5d9ff03a878690d
#
_entry.id   2361fb9dbe29e607c5d9ff03a878690d
#
_cell.length_a   1.000
_cell.length_b   1.000
_cell.length_c   1.000
_cell.angle_alpha   90.00
_cell.angle_beta   90.00
_cell.angle_gamma   90.00
#
_symmetry.space_group_name_H-M   'P 1'
#
loop_
_entity.id
_entity.type
_entity.pdbx_description
1 polymer ?
#
loop_
_entity_poly.entity_id
_entity_poly.type
_entity_poly.pdbx_seq_one_letter_code
_entity_poly.pdbx_strand_id
1 'polypeptide(L)' 'VPAERVREWATARQWPADTVHGLCAVLRSRGRTLGVVTFLRGSGRSAFERSDAVYAEDVAVRIAAALDLGGALGER' A
#
# COMPACT_ATOMS: atom_id res chain seq x y z
N VAL A 1 0.36 10.68 -0.22
CA VAL A 1 1.80 10.90 -0.04
C VAL A 1 2.24 12.12 -0.85
N PRO A 2 2.96 13.06 -0.26
CA PRO A 2 3.47 14.23 -1.00
C PRO A 2 4.35 13.82 -2.17
N ALA A 3 4.28 14.59 -3.28
CA ALA A 3 5.03 14.27 -4.50
C ALA A 3 6.54 14.16 -4.27
N GLU A 4 7.09 15.00 -3.39
CA GLU A 4 8.51 14.99 -3.05
C GLU A 4 8.91 13.66 -2.41
N ARG A 5 8.07 13.15 -1.50
CA ARG A 5 8.29 11.87 -0.85
C ARG A 5 8.16 10.72 -1.83
N VAL A 6 7.20 10.80 -2.75
CA VAL A 6 7.02 9.77 -3.78
C VAL A 6 8.30 9.63 -4.59
N ARG A 7 8.93 10.74 -5.00
CA ARG A 7 10.18 10.71 -5.77
C ARG A 7 11.32 10.08 -4.96
N GLU A 8 11.47 10.47 -3.71
CA GLU A 8 12.51 9.91 -2.84
C GLU A 8 12.32 8.41 -2.66
N TRP A 9 11.09 8.00 -2.38
CA TRP A 9 10.77 6.58 -2.16
C TRP A 9 10.90 5.77 -3.45
N ALA A 10 10.55 6.36 -4.59
CA ALA A 10 10.70 5.69 -5.88
C ALA A 10 12.16 5.35 -6.16
N THR A 11 13.07 6.29 -5.90
CA THR A 11 14.50 6.07 -6.07
C THR A 11 15.01 5.01 -5.10
N ALA A 12 14.67 5.15 -3.82
CA ALA A 12 15.14 4.24 -2.77
C ALA A 12 14.63 2.81 -2.93
N ARG A 13 13.40 2.65 -3.43
CA ARG A 13 12.71 1.35 -3.54
C ARG A 13 12.65 0.80 -4.96
N GLN A 14 13.29 1.48 -5.90
CA GLN A 14 13.32 1.06 -7.31
C GLN A 14 11.91 0.93 -7.92
N TRP A 15 11.00 1.83 -7.56
CA TRP A 15 9.70 1.92 -8.20
C TRP A 15 9.84 2.36 -9.65
N PRO A 16 8.83 2.16 -10.50
CA PRO A 16 8.88 2.65 -11.87
C PRO A 16 9.25 4.13 -11.95
N ALA A 17 10.11 4.48 -12.90
CA ALA A 17 10.69 5.82 -12.99
C ALA A 17 9.65 6.92 -13.19
N ASP A 18 8.49 6.61 -13.77
CA ASP A 18 7.41 7.56 -14.00
C ASP A 18 6.42 7.65 -12.83
N THR A 19 6.70 7.02 -11.69
CA THR A 19 5.83 7.07 -10.52
C THR A 19 5.76 8.48 -9.95
N VAL A 20 4.56 9.05 -9.86
CA VAL A 20 4.31 10.41 -9.39
C VAL A 20 3.39 10.44 -8.19
N HIS A 21 2.50 9.47 -8.07
CA HIS A 21 1.51 9.40 -6.99
C HIS A 21 1.68 8.11 -6.21
N GLY A 22 1.57 8.19 -4.90
CA GLY A 22 1.61 7.05 -4.02
C GLY A 22 0.53 7.12 -2.95
N LEU A 23 -0.05 5.98 -2.62
CA LEU A 23 -1.04 5.83 -1.57
C LEU A 23 -0.66 4.61 -0.74
N CYS A 24 -0.51 4.78 0.56
CA CYS A 24 -0.14 3.71 1.47
C CYS A 24 -1.30 3.37 2.40
N ALA A 25 -1.51 2.08 2.63
CA ALA A 25 -2.46 1.60 3.61
C ALA A 25 -1.79 0.58 4.52
N VAL A 26 -2.08 0.66 5.81
CA VAL A 26 -1.49 -0.23 6.80
C VAL A 26 -2.25 -1.56 6.82
N LEU A 27 -1.52 -2.65 6.78
CA LEU A 27 -2.08 -4.00 6.92
C LEU A 27 -2.17 -4.34 8.40
N ARG A 28 -3.39 -4.44 8.89
CA ARG A 28 -3.65 -4.66 10.30
C ARG A 28 -4.64 -5.80 10.51
N SER A 29 -4.31 -6.72 11.40
CA SER A 29 -5.21 -7.81 11.78
C SER A 29 -5.05 -8.11 13.25
N ARG A 30 -6.17 -8.26 13.95
CA ARG A 30 -6.22 -8.58 15.40
C ARG A 30 -5.40 -7.59 16.23
N GLY A 31 -5.43 -6.30 15.88
CA GLY A 31 -4.68 -5.26 16.60
C GLY A 31 -3.19 -5.23 16.31
N ARG A 32 -2.69 -6.09 15.42
CA ARG A 32 -1.27 -6.12 15.04
C ARG A 32 -1.07 -5.51 13.67
N THR A 33 0.03 -4.79 13.50
CA THR A 33 0.45 -4.28 12.20
C THR A 33 1.32 -5.33 11.51
N LEU A 34 0.87 -5.81 10.36
CA LEU A 34 1.57 -6.84 9.60
C LEU A 34 2.49 -6.24 8.53
N GLY A 35 2.21 -5.03 8.09
CA GLY A 35 2.98 -4.38 7.05
C GLY A 35 2.22 -3.23 6.43
N VAL A 36 2.65 -2.86 5.24
CA VAL A 36 2.05 -1.76 4.47
C VAL A 36 1.88 -2.19 3.03
N VAL A 37 0.75 -1.84 2.42
CA VAL A 37 0.55 -1.97 0.99
C VAL A 37 0.63 -0.59 0.36
N THR A 38 1.32 -0.49 -0.77
CA THR A 38 1.52 0.78 -1.46
C THR A 38 0.96 0.69 -2.87
N PHE A 39 0.10 1.65 -3.21
CA PHE A 39 -0.47 1.78 -4.55
C PHE A 39 0.24 2.92 -5.27
N LEU A 40 0.63 2.69 -6.52
CA LEU A 40 1.41 3.64 -7.30
C LEU A 40 0.67 4.03 -8.57
N ARG A 41 0.82 5.29 -8.98
CA ARG A 41 0.31 5.78 -10.26
C ARG A 41 1.40 6.58 -10.97
N GLY A 42 1.49 6.40 -12.29
CA GLY A 42 2.43 7.14 -13.12
C GLY A 42 1.92 8.52 -13.50
N SER A 43 2.75 9.26 -14.22
CA SER A 43 2.48 10.66 -14.61
C SER A 43 1.25 10.83 -15.52
N GLY A 44 0.84 9.77 -16.23
CA GLY A 44 -0.34 9.81 -17.08
C GLY A 44 -1.67 9.61 -16.36
N ARG A 45 -1.65 9.43 -15.04
CA ARG A 45 -2.83 9.17 -14.22
C ARG A 45 -3.08 10.35 -13.28
N SER A 46 -4.35 10.54 -12.89
CA SER A 46 -4.69 11.56 -11.89
C SER A 46 -4.22 11.15 -10.50
N ALA A 47 -4.11 12.13 -9.59
CA ALA A 47 -3.78 11.86 -8.20
C ALA A 47 -4.86 10.99 -7.54
N PHE A 48 -4.49 10.30 -6.45
CA PHE A 48 -5.42 9.52 -5.67
C PHE A 48 -6.45 10.44 -4.98
N GLU A 49 -7.69 10.00 -4.94
CA GLU A 49 -8.80 10.69 -4.30
C GLU A 49 -9.21 9.97 -3.02
N ARG A 50 -10.15 10.57 -2.28
CA ARG A 50 -10.67 9.97 -1.04
C ARG A 50 -11.29 8.58 -1.29
N SER A 51 -12.02 8.43 -2.39
CA SER A 51 -12.62 7.14 -2.75
C SER A 51 -11.57 6.06 -2.96
N ASP A 52 -10.41 6.44 -3.49
CA ASP A 52 -9.27 5.51 -3.66
C ASP A 52 -8.73 5.08 -2.30
N ALA A 53 -8.65 6.01 -1.34
CA ALA A 53 -8.18 5.69 0.01
C ALA A 53 -9.12 4.72 0.72
N VAL A 54 -10.43 4.91 0.58
CA VAL A 54 -11.45 4.01 1.16
C VAL A 54 -11.30 2.61 0.55
N TYR A 55 -11.15 2.55 -0.76
CA TYR A 55 -10.94 1.28 -1.46
C TYR A 55 -9.64 0.60 -1.00
N ALA A 56 -8.57 1.37 -0.88
CA ALA A 56 -7.28 0.86 -0.43
C ALA A 56 -7.35 0.28 0.98
N GLU A 57 -8.07 0.94 1.89
CA GLU A 57 -8.27 0.42 3.25
C GLU A 57 -9.04 -0.89 3.25
N ASP A 58 -10.07 -1.01 2.41
CA ASP A 58 -10.85 -2.25 2.29
C ASP A 58 -9.97 -3.39 1.76
N VAL A 59 -9.17 -3.12 0.74
CA VAL A 59 -8.23 -4.09 0.19
C VAL A 59 -7.19 -4.49 1.25
N ALA A 60 -6.68 -3.51 2.00
CA ALA A 60 -5.69 -3.75 3.04
C ALA A 60 -6.23 -4.68 4.14
N VAL A 61 -7.48 -4.50 4.55
CA VAL A 61 -8.12 -5.37 5.55
C VAL A 61 -8.17 -6.83 5.04
N ARG A 62 -8.53 -7.02 3.78
CA ARG A 62 -8.61 -8.34 3.17
C ARG A 62 -7.24 -9.00 3.03
N ILE A 63 -6.24 -8.24 2.63
CA ILE A 63 -4.86 -8.73 2.51
C ILE A 63 -4.34 -9.11 3.89
N ALA A 64 -4.55 -8.27 4.89
CA ALA A 64 -4.09 -8.52 6.25
C ALA A 64 -4.73 -9.80 6.82
N ALA A 65 -6.02 -10.00 6.61
CA ALA A 65 -6.72 -11.22 7.06
C ALA A 65 -6.14 -12.47 6.39
N ALA A 66 -5.87 -12.40 5.09
CA ALA A 66 -5.29 -13.52 4.35
C ALA A 66 -3.88 -13.86 4.83
N LEU A 67 -3.06 -12.85 5.08
CA LEU A 67 -1.70 -13.03 5.57
C LEU A 67 -1.70 -13.62 6.98
N ASP A 68 -2.58 -13.14 7.85
CA ASP A 68 -2.68 -13.62 9.21
C ASP A 68 -3.09 -15.10 9.23
N LEU A 69 -4.06 -15.45 8.41
CA LEU A 69 -4.51 -16.86 8.26
C LEU A 69 -3.38 -17.73 7.69
N GLY A 70 -2.69 -17.25 6.65
CA GLY A 70 -1.57 -17.96 6.03
C GLY A 70 -0.44 -18.16 7.01
N GLY A 71 -0.11 -17.14 7.82
CA GLY A 71 0.90 -17.25 8.86
C GLY A 71 0.55 -18.28 9.91
N ALA A 72 -0.70 -18.32 10.36
CA ALA A 72 -1.17 -19.31 11.33
C ALA A 72 -1.06 -20.73 10.77
N LEU A 73 -1.36 -20.93 9.48
CA LEU A 73 -1.22 -22.22 8.82
C LEU A 73 0.25 -22.59 8.65
N GLY A 74 1.10 -21.62 8.37
CA GLY A 74 2.53 -21.84 8.16
C GLY A 74 3.28 -22.23 9.41
N GLU A 75 2.76 -21.97 10.58
CA GLU A 75 3.37 -22.29 11.87
C GLU A 75 3.17 -23.74 12.32
N ARG A 76 2.39 -24.50 11.61
CA ARG A 76 2.11 -25.89 11.95
C ARG A 76 3.23 -26.85 11.58
#